data_cf59da901e8732f51b6d3b35bd7ce0d7
#
_entry.id   cf59da901e8732f51b6d3b35bd7ce0d7
#
_cell.length_a   1.000
_cell.length_b   1.000
_cell.length_c   1.000
_cell.angle_alpha   90.00
_cell.angle_beta   90.00
_cell.angle_gamma   90.00
#
_symmetry.space_group_name_H-M   'P 1'
#
loop_
_entity.id
_entity.type
_entity.pdbx_description
1 polymer ?
#
loop_
_entity_poly.entity_id
_entity_poly.type
_entity_poly.pdbx_seq_one_letter_code
_entity_poly.pdbx_strand_id
1 'polypeptide(L)'
;MKRKLIAAMETCGFKEGQTLLLHGTLNPEAAYPDTFATFWTDDVPDGVHFDNVTGSYDWAFSVIIYSNDPKIVNTKKDEVRAALKAAGFIPQGKGQDAPSDEQTHTGWAMDFVITEYLI
;
A
#
# COMPACT_ATOMS: atom_id res chain seq x y z
N MET A 1 0.71 -10.01 -7.41
CA MET A 1 -0.18 -9.10 -6.63
C MET A 1 0.40 -7.71 -6.42
N LYS A 2 1.72 -7.58 -6.33
CA LYS A 2 2.34 -6.24 -6.22
C LYS A 2 2.01 -5.34 -7.41
N ARG A 3 2.04 -5.87 -8.61
CA ARG A 3 1.70 -5.11 -9.82
C ARG A 3 0.25 -4.62 -9.80
N LYS A 4 -0.65 -5.41 -9.27
CA LYS A 4 -2.06 -5.06 -9.13
C LYS A 4 -2.25 -3.92 -8.12
N LEU A 5 -1.51 -3.98 -7.00
CA LEU A 5 -1.49 -2.91 -6.00
C LEU A 5 -0.97 -1.61 -6.62
N ILE A 6 0.16 -1.66 -7.30
CA ILE A 6 0.79 -0.50 -7.94
C ILE A 6 -0.16 0.12 -8.96
N ALA A 7 -0.77 -0.69 -9.82
CA ALA A 7 -1.70 -0.21 -10.83
C ALA A 7 -2.90 0.52 -10.21
N ALA A 8 -3.45 -0.01 -9.13
CA ALA A 8 -4.57 0.63 -8.42
C ALA A 8 -4.15 1.96 -7.81
N MET A 9 -2.96 2.03 -7.20
CA MET A 9 -2.45 3.27 -6.59
C MET A 9 -2.09 4.32 -7.64
N GLU A 10 -1.63 3.90 -8.81
CA GLU A 10 -1.36 4.84 -9.91
C GLU A 10 -2.62 5.57 -10.37
N THR A 11 -3.80 4.97 -10.24
CA THR A 11 -5.07 5.65 -10.54
C THR A 11 -5.36 6.80 -9.57
N CYS A 12 -4.71 6.83 -8.42
CA CYS A 12 -4.83 7.88 -7.41
C CYS A 12 -3.78 8.99 -7.58
N GLY A 13 -3.00 8.95 -8.67
CA GLY A 13 -2.00 9.97 -8.98
C GLY A 13 -0.59 9.67 -8.49
N PHE A 14 -0.36 8.53 -7.87
CA PHE A 14 0.98 8.09 -7.49
C PHE A 14 1.72 7.52 -8.71
N LYS A 15 3.04 7.68 -8.74
CA LYS A 15 3.89 7.16 -9.81
C LYS A 15 4.96 6.23 -9.23
N GLU A 16 5.00 4.99 -9.73
CA GLU A 16 6.00 4.02 -9.32
C GLU A 16 7.42 4.57 -9.49
N GLY A 17 8.23 4.41 -8.44
CA GLY A 17 9.62 4.87 -8.43
C GLY A 17 9.81 6.35 -8.14
N GLN A 18 8.75 7.15 -8.10
CA GLN A 18 8.78 8.58 -7.83
C GLN A 18 8.00 8.95 -6.58
N THR A 19 6.70 8.70 -6.57
CA THR A 19 5.80 8.99 -5.45
C THR A 19 5.13 7.73 -4.91
N LEU A 20 5.41 6.57 -5.48
CA LEU A 20 4.99 5.26 -4.98
C LEU A 20 6.24 4.38 -4.92
N LEU A 21 6.68 4.05 -3.72
CA LEU A 21 7.96 3.41 -3.47
C LEU A 21 7.81 2.16 -2.61
N LEU A 22 8.58 1.13 -2.93
CA LEU A 22 8.74 0.01 -2.00
C LEU A 22 9.44 0.56 -0.75
N HIS A 23 8.94 0.20 0.43
CA HIS A 23 9.51 0.67 1.70
C HIS A 23 11.02 0.39 1.75
N GLY A 24 11.77 1.39 2.14
CA GLY A 24 13.23 1.30 2.22
C GLY A 24 13.99 1.63 0.95
N THR A 25 13.31 1.98 -0.15
CA THR A 25 13.96 2.31 -1.43
C THR A 25 14.01 3.82 -1.73
N LEU A 26 13.48 4.66 -0.83
CA LEU A 26 13.61 6.10 -0.98
C LEU A 26 15.08 6.50 -0.80
N ASN A 27 15.61 7.29 -1.75
CA ASN A 27 16.98 7.78 -1.65
C ASN A 27 17.11 8.70 -0.41
N PRO A 28 17.94 8.34 0.59
CA PRO A 28 18.06 9.13 1.82
C PRO A 28 18.67 10.52 1.60
N GLU A 29 19.37 10.75 0.50
CA GLU A 29 19.95 12.04 0.15
C GLU A 29 18.99 12.94 -0.63
N ALA A 30 17.89 12.38 -1.15
CA ALA A 30 16.88 13.14 -1.86
C ALA A 30 15.90 13.79 -0.89
N ALA A 31 15.40 14.97 -1.25
CA ALA A 31 14.29 15.58 -0.52
C ALA A 31 13.04 14.72 -0.67
N TYR A 32 12.23 14.61 0.39
CA TYR A 32 10.97 13.93 0.33
C TYR A 32 10.01 14.64 -0.63
N PRO A 33 9.31 13.91 -1.51
CA PRO A 33 8.19 14.51 -2.26
C PRO A 33 7.15 15.09 -1.29
N ASP A 34 6.42 16.11 -1.74
CA ASP A 34 5.36 16.71 -0.92
C ASP A 34 4.30 15.67 -0.52
N THR A 35 3.94 14.80 -1.46
CA THR A 35 3.00 13.69 -1.22
C THR A 35 3.55 12.44 -1.87
N PHE A 36 3.64 11.36 -1.10
CA PHE A 36 4.11 10.07 -1.61
C PHE A 36 3.54 8.94 -0.78
N ALA A 37 3.67 7.73 -1.29
CA ALA A 37 3.24 6.52 -0.58
C ALA A 37 4.37 5.49 -0.60
N THR A 38 4.45 4.70 0.46
CA THR A 38 5.30 3.52 0.53
C THR A 38 4.43 2.30 0.73
N PHE A 39 4.92 1.15 0.29
CA PHE A 39 4.23 -0.12 0.48
C PHE A 39 5.22 -1.24 0.73
N TRP A 40 4.77 -2.29 1.39
CA TRP A 40 5.53 -3.54 1.51
C TRP A 40 4.58 -4.71 1.69
N THR A 41 5.11 -5.91 1.42
CA THR A 41 4.40 -7.16 1.67
C THR A 41 4.69 -7.61 3.09
N ASP A 42 3.65 -7.80 3.91
CA ASP A 42 3.82 -8.26 5.30
C ASP A 42 4.04 -9.76 5.34
N ASP A 43 3.17 -10.50 4.66
CA ASP A 43 3.21 -11.95 4.67
C ASP A 43 2.46 -12.49 3.45
N VAL A 44 2.79 -13.70 3.01
CA VAL A 44 2.12 -14.38 1.91
C VAL A 44 1.95 -15.86 2.26
N PRO A 45 1.11 -16.19 3.27
CA PRO A 45 0.89 -17.58 3.64
C PRO A 45 0.13 -18.33 2.55
N ASP A 46 0.32 -19.65 2.53
CA ASP A 46 -0.52 -20.52 1.74
C ASP A 46 -1.98 -20.43 2.24
N GLY A 47 -2.91 -20.32 1.32
CA GLY A 47 -4.33 -20.34 1.64
C GLY A 47 -4.89 -21.76 1.56
N VAL A 48 -5.49 -22.10 0.43
CA VAL A 48 -6.13 -23.40 0.22
C VAL A 48 -5.14 -24.42 -0.33
N HIS A 49 -5.24 -25.66 0.13
CA HIS A 49 -4.43 -26.80 -0.34
C HIS A 49 -5.33 -27.88 -0.92
N PHE A 50 -4.91 -28.49 -2.04
CA PHE A 50 -5.56 -29.64 -2.66
C PHE A 50 -4.48 -30.72 -2.89
N ASP A 51 -4.66 -31.90 -2.27
CA ASP A 51 -3.73 -33.03 -2.38
C ASP A 51 -2.25 -32.64 -2.15
N ASN A 52 -1.99 -31.84 -1.11
CA ASN A 52 -0.69 -31.28 -0.78
C ASN A 52 -0.14 -30.29 -1.82
N VAL A 53 -0.98 -29.81 -2.74
CA VAL A 53 -0.63 -28.77 -3.68
C VAL A 53 -1.26 -27.45 -3.23
N THR A 54 -0.48 -26.39 -3.16
CA THR A 54 -0.97 -25.06 -2.81
C THR A 54 -1.95 -24.58 -3.89
N GLY A 55 -3.19 -24.27 -3.48
CA GLY A 55 -4.25 -23.78 -4.38
C GLY A 55 -4.41 -22.27 -4.37
N SER A 56 -3.86 -21.57 -3.38
CA SER A 56 -3.92 -20.12 -3.28
C SER A 56 -2.86 -19.57 -2.34
N TYR A 57 -2.58 -18.27 -2.47
CA TYR A 57 -1.80 -17.49 -1.52
C TYR A 57 -2.65 -16.33 -1.00
N ASP A 58 -2.50 -16.02 0.27
CA ASP A 58 -3.13 -14.85 0.88
C ASP A 58 -2.08 -13.75 1.05
N TRP A 59 -2.17 -12.73 0.21
CA TRP A 59 -1.24 -11.60 0.24
C TRP A 59 -1.70 -10.57 1.27
N ALA A 60 -0.78 -10.13 2.12
CA ALA A 60 -1.02 -9.04 3.05
C ALA A 60 -0.04 -7.91 2.75
N PHE A 61 -0.58 -6.70 2.56
CA PHE A 61 0.19 -5.51 2.24
C PHE A 61 -0.05 -4.42 3.26
N SER A 62 1.01 -3.68 3.58
CA SER A 62 0.91 -2.41 4.29
C SER A 62 1.19 -1.28 3.32
N VAL A 63 0.36 -0.25 3.36
CA VAL A 63 0.47 0.96 2.54
C VAL A 63 0.46 2.15 3.47
N ILE A 64 1.44 3.04 3.33
CA ILE A 64 1.50 4.29 4.10
C ILE A 64 1.51 5.45 3.13
N ILE A 65 0.62 6.41 3.37
CA ILE A 65 0.54 7.65 2.58
C ILE A 65 1.10 8.78 3.44
N TYR A 66 2.04 9.52 2.88
CA TYR A 66 2.68 10.67 3.52
C TYR A 66 2.41 11.95 2.75
N SER A 67 2.24 13.06 3.46
CA SER A 67 2.20 14.38 2.85
C SER A 67 2.63 15.43 3.86
N ASN A 68 3.17 16.54 3.35
CA ASN A 68 3.42 17.74 4.14
C ASN A 68 2.12 18.54 4.40
N ASP A 69 0.99 18.12 3.82
CA ASP A 69 -0.33 18.69 4.05
C ASP A 69 -1.27 17.63 4.62
N PRO A 70 -1.69 17.74 5.89
CA PRO A 70 -2.61 16.77 6.50
C PRO A 70 -3.95 16.63 5.77
N LYS A 71 -4.41 17.67 5.09
CA LYS A 71 -5.65 17.60 4.31
C LYS A 71 -5.52 16.67 3.12
N ILE A 72 -4.34 16.65 2.49
CA ILE A 72 -4.05 15.75 1.37
C ILE A 72 -4.02 14.30 1.86
N VAL A 73 -3.41 14.03 3.02
CA VAL A 73 -3.42 12.69 3.62
C VAL A 73 -4.84 12.21 3.85
N ASN A 74 -5.69 13.07 4.42
CA ASN A 74 -7.10 12.74 4.67
C ASN A 74 -7.89 12.41 3.40
N THR A 75 -7.64 13.13 2.32
CA THR A 75 -8.30 12.88 1.03
C THR A 75 -7.74 11.63 0.35
N LYS A 76 -6.41 11.53 0.29
CA LYS A 76 -5.73 10.42 -0.41
C LYS A 76 -5.97 9.07 0.25
N LYS A 77 -6.03 9.00 1.57
CA LYS A 77 -6.28 7.72 2.25
C LYS A 77 -7.61 7.11 1.85
N ASP A 78 -8.65 7.92 1.72
CA ASP A 78 -9.97 7.46 1.32
C ASP A 78 -10.00 7.08 -0.16
N GLU A 79 -9.33 7.88 -0.99
CA GLU A 79 -9.20 7.63 -2.43
C GLU A 79 -8.46 6.32 -2.71
N VAL A 80 -7.33 6.09 -2.04
CA VAL A 80 -6.53 4.86 -2.17
C VAL A 80 -7.30 3.66 -1.65
N ARG A 81 -7.96 3.79 -0.51
CA ARG A 81 -8.78 2.71 0.05
C ARG A 81 -9.88 2.29 -0.93
N ALA A 82 -10.56 3.25 -1.54
CA ALA A 82 -11.61 2.98 -2.52
C ALA A 82 -11.04 2.31 -3.79
N ALA A 83 -9.91 2.79 -4.29
CA ALA A 83 -9.26 2.23 -5.48
C ALA A 83 -8.79 0.80 -5.26
N LEU A 84 -8.16 0.52 -4.12
CA LEU A 84 -7.70 -0.83 -3.78
C LEU A 84 -8.88 -1.78 -3.57
N LYS A 85 -9.92 -1.31 -2.90
CA LYS A 85 -11.15 -2.09 -2.70
C LYS A 85 -11.79 -2.44 -4.04
N ALA A 86 -11.86 -1.51 -4.98
CA ALA A 86 -12.36 -1.75 -6.33
C ALA A 86 -11.51 -2.75 -7.10
N ALA A 87 -10.21 -2.83 -6.82
CA ALA A 87 -9.30 -3.79 -7.43
C ALA A 87 -9.33 -5.18 -6.75
N GLY A 88 -10.13 -5.37 -5.72
CA GLY A 88 -10.30 -6.64 -5.04
C GLY A 88 -9.52 -6.80 -3.74
N PHE A 89 -8.79 -5.78 -3.31
CA PHE A 89 -8.12 -5.79 -2.01
C PHE A 89 -9.13 -5.54 -0.89
N ILE A 90 -8.97 -6.26 0.21
CA ILE A 90 -9.88 -6.16 1.36
C ILE A 90 -9.18 -5.36 2.45
N PRO A 91 -9.70 -4.15 2.80
CA PRO A 91 -9.11 -3.36 3.88
C PRO A 91 -9.26 -4.05 5.22
N GLN A 92 -8.21 -3.98 6.04
CA GLN A 92 -8.20 -4.49 7.41
C GLN A 92 -8.38 -3.32 8.37
N GLY A 93 -9.62 -2.84 8.51
CA GLY A 93 -9.93 -1.66 9.29
C GLY A 93 -9.71 -0.35 8.51
N LYS A 94 -9.72 0.77 9.21
CA LYS A 94 -9.53 2.10 8.60
C LYS A 94 -8.09 2.53 8.50
N GLY A 95 -7.21 1.91 9.26
CA GLY A 95 -5.82 2.32 9.37
C GLY A 95 -5.54 3.15 10.62
N GLN A 96 -4.37 3.74 10.66
CA GLN A 96 -3.89 4.50 11.81
C GLN A 96 -2.88 5.55 11.38
N ASP A 97 -2.67 6.55 12.22
CA ASP A 97 -1.60 7.53 12.01
C ASP A 97 -0.26 6.81 11.96
N ALA A 98 0.61 7.26 11.06
CA ALA A 98 1.97 6.76 10.92
C ALA A 98 2.96 7.90 11.12
N PRO A 99 3.97 7.74 11.99
CA PRO A 99 5.02 8.75 12.13
C PRO A 99 5.88 8.80 10.87
N SER A 100 6.40 10.00 10.57
CA SER A 100 7.36 10.19 9.49
C SER A 100 8.73 10.53 10.10
N ASP A 101 9.81 10.14 9.43
CA ASP A 101 11.16 10.54 9.81
C ASP A 101 11.38 12.05 9.60
N GLU A 102 10.64 12.66 8.69
CA GLU A 102 10.64 14.09 8.45
C GLU A 102 9.54 14.78 9.23
N GLN A 103 9.89 15.78 10.04
CA GLN A 103 8.92 16.52 10.85
C GLN A 103 7.89 17.29 10.02
N THR A 104 8.20 17.54 8.75
CA THR A 104 7.30 18.25 7.84
C THR A 104 6.18 17.40 7.29
N HIS A 105 6.27 16.06 7.44
CA HIS A 105 5.33 15.11 6.87
C HIS A 105 4.54 14.39 7.96
N THR A 106 3.29 14.10 7.65
CA THR A 106 2.44 13.19 8.43
C THR A 106 2.04 12.02 7.56
N GLY A 107 1.67 10.90 8.17
CA GLY A 107 1.34 9.68 7.46
C GLY A 107 0.09 8.99 7.97
N TRP A 108 -0.48 8.15 7.11
CA TRP A 108 -1.59 7.26 7.44
C TRP A 108 -1.28 5.88 6.89
N ALA A 109 -1.28 4.88 7.77
CA ALA A 109 -0.99 3.49 7.43
C ALA A 109 -2.27 2.68 7.32
N MET A 110 -2.35 1.86 6.27
CA MET A 110 -3.47 0.96 6.02
C MET A 110 -2.96 -0.42 5.68
N ASP A 111 -3.70 -1.44 6.09
CA ASP A 111 -3.41 -2.83 5.76
C ASP A 111 -4.49 -3.39 4.86
N PHE A 112 -4.09 -4.21 3.89
CA PHE A 112 -4.98 -4.85 2.93
C PHE A 112 -4.59 -6.30 2.73
N VAL A 113 -5.58 -7.15 2.44
CA VAL A 113 -5.34 -8.54 2.05
C VAL A 113 -6.03 -8.83 0.72
N ILE A 114 -5.45 -9.76 -0.02
CA ILE A 114 -6.05 -10.27 -1.26
C ILE A 114 -5.60 -11.72 -1.46
N THR A 115 -6.51 -12.55 -1.94
CA THR A 115 -6.21 -13.94 -2.25
C THR A 115 -5.86 -14.09 -3.73
N GLU A 116 -4.74 -14.75 -4.00
CA GLU A 116 -4.32 -15.14 -5.34
C GLU A 116 -4.63 -16.62 -5.52
N TYR A 117 -5.50 -16.96 -6.47
CA TYR A 117 -5.85 -18.33 -6.80
C TYR A 117 -4.94 -18.87 -7.89
N LEU A 118 -4.41 -20.09 -7.68
CA LEU A 118 -3.48 -20.75 -8.61
C LEU A 118 -4.19 -21.70 -9.57
N ILE A 119 -5.50 -21.88 -9.36
CA ILE A 119 -6.34 -22.78 -10.14
C ILE A 119 -7.63 -22.10 -10.59
#